data_1003a03bc43943b7914cd17a12d63bb8
#
_entry.id   1003a03bc43943b7914cd17a12d63bb8
#
_cell.length_a   1.000
_cell.length_b   1.000
_cell.length_c   1.000
_cell.angle_alpha   90.00
_cell.angle_beta   90.00
_cell.angle_gamma   90.00
#
_symmetry.space_group_name_H-M   'P 1'
#
loop_
_entity.id
_entity.type
_entity.pdbx_description
1 polymer ?
#
loop_
_entity_poly.entity_id
_entity_poly.type
_entity_poly.pdbx_seq_one_letter_code
_entity_poly.pdbx_strand_id
1 'polypeptide(L)'
;MPAAHEFTVYGFHCDLYGHVNNARYLEFLEAARWEAIRGAIDVDAWHRRGWLFVVAHIDIAYRAAATLGDRLRVHTWQGEFGRRSAKVHQRVIGAGDRRVAEATITYVILDRDSQRPLPMDGEIRESLAGLPGPEDS
;
A
#
# COMPACT_ATOMS: atom_id res chain seq x y z
N MET A 1 11.32 2.43 10.40
CA MET A 1 11.61 2.47 8.96
C MET A 1 10.40 2.01 8.17
N PRO A 2 10.03 2.70 7.08
CA PRO A 2 8.97 2.18 6.22
C PRO A 2 9.45 0.89 5.54
N ALA A 3 8.51 0.00 5.25
CA ALA A 3 8.82 -1.18 4.45
C ALA A 3 9.10 -0.72 3.02
N ALA A 4 10.14 -1.29 2.42
CA ALA A 4 10.47 -1.04 1.02
C ALA A 4 10.36 -2.33 0.23
N HIS A 5 9.73 -2.27 -0.92
CA HIS A 5 9.59 -3.40 -1.83
C HIS A 5 10.03 -2.98 -3.22
N GLU A 6 10.92 -3.74 -3.83
CA GLU A 6 11.49 -3.39 -5.13
C GLU A 6 10.80 -4.09 -6.28
N PHE A 7 10.68 -3.35 -7.38
CA PHE A 7 10.12 -3.86 -8.64
C PHE A 7 11.03 -3.49 -9.79
N THR A 8 11.09 -4.34 -10.79
CA THR A 8 11.72 -4.03 -12.07
C THR A 8 10.61 -3.80 -13.09
N VAL A 9 10.75 -2.73 -13.88
CA VAL A 9 9.80 -2.43 -14.95
C VAL A 9 10.11 -3.31 -16.16
N TYR A 10 9.18 -4.17 -16.53
CA TYR A 10 9.26 -5.00 -17.72
C TYR A 10 8.35 -4.47 -18.83
N GLY A 11 8.49 -5.01 -20.03
CA GLY A 11 7.73 -4.56 -21.19
C GLY A 11 6.22 -4.64 -20.99
N PHE A 12 5.72 -5.67 -20.29
CA PHE A 12 4.30 -5.81 -20.03
C PHE A 12 3.73 -4.77 -19.05
N HIS A 13 4.59 -4.04 -18.37
CA HIS A 13 4.15 -2.94 -17.50
C HIS A 13 3.95 -1.63 -18.28
N CYS A 14 4.46 -1.55 -19.51
CA CYS A 14 4.51 -0.29 -20.25
C CYS A 14 3.33 -0.14 -21.21
N ASP A 15 2.98 1.11 -21.46
CA ASP A 15 1.95 1.47 -22.43
C ASP A 15 2.56 1.80 -23.80
N LEU A 16 1.75 2.36 -24.68
CA LEU A 16 2.13 2.74 -26.04
C LEU A 16 3.32 3.69 -26.07
N TYR A 17 3.50 4.52 -25.04
CA TYR A 17 4.56 5.53 -24.98
C TYR A 17 5.85 5.00 -24.34
N GLY A 18 5.89 3.73 -23.95
CA GLY A 18 7.07 3.14 -23.28
C GLY A 18 7.19 3.51 -21.82
N HIS A 19 6.15 4.06 -21.24
CA HIS A 19 6.09 4.40 -19.81
C HIS A 19 5.24 3.37 -19.07
N VAL A 20 5.51 3.20 -17.78
CA VAL A 20 4.66 2.35 -16.96
C VAL A 20 3.23 2.85 -17.05
N ASN A 21 2.32 1.94 -17.41
CA ASN A 21 0.90 2.24 -17.48
C ASN A 21 0.40 2.65 -16.09
N ASN A 22 -0.40 3.73 -16.05
CA ASN A 22 -0.89 4.27 -14.78
C ASN A 22 -1.61 3.24 -13.92
N ALA A 23 -2.30 2.27 -14.50
CA ALA A 23 -2.97 1.21 -13.76
C ALA A 23 -1.98 0.21 -13.12
N ARG A 24 -0.79 0.03 -13.72
CA ARG A 24 0.23 -0.88 -13.19
C ARG A 24 0.81 -0.39 -11.87
N TYR A 25 0.85 0.91 -11.64
CA TYR A 25 1.27 1.45 -10.36
C TYR A 25 0.39 0.93 -9.22
N LEU A 26 -0.90 0.78 -9.45
CA LEU A 26 -1.81 0.25 -8.43
C LEU A 26 -1.45 -1.18 -8.04
N GLU A 27 -1.00 -1.99 -9.00
CA GLU A 27 -0.53 -3.35 -8.72
C GLU A 27 0.77 -3.34 -7.91
N PHE A 28 1.72 -2.47 -8.25
CA PHE A 28 2.94 -2.32 -7.46
C PHE A 28 2.63 -1.91 -6.03
N LEU A 29 1.73 -0.96 -5.86
CA LEU A 29 1.32 -0.49 -4.53
C LEU A 29 0.65 -1.61 -3.74
N GLU A 30 -0.22 -2.38 -4.37
CA GLU A 30 -0.91 -3.48 -3.70
C GLU A 30 0.06 -4.54 -3.22
N ALA A 31 0.98 -4.96 -4.08
CA ALA A 31 1.98 -5.96 -3.70
C ALA A 31 2.84 -5.47 -2.52
N ALA A 32 3.26 -4.21 -2.56
CA ALA A 32 4.05 -3.61 -1.49
C ALA A 32 3.25 -3.52 -0.17
N ARG A 33 1.96 -3.17 -0.25
CA ARG A 33 1.10 -3.13 0.94
C ARG A 33 0.99 -4.49 1.59
N TRP A 34 0.74 -5.54 0.80
CA TRP A 34 0.64 -6.89 1.36
C TRP A 34 1.93 -7.33 2.02
N GLU A 35 3.09 -7.00 1.44
CA GLU A 35 4.37 -7.28 2.07
C GLU A 35 4.47 -6.60 3.44
N ALA A 36 4.10 -5.33 3.53
CA ALA A 36 4.13 -4.58 4.78
C ALA A 36 3.14 -5.15 5.80
N ILE A 37 1.92 -5.46 5.36
CA ILE A 37 0.87 -5.99 6.22
C ILE A 37 1.27 -7.36 6.78
N ARG A 38 1.76 -8.25 5.92
CA ARG A 38 2.19 -9.58 6.36
C ARG A 38 3.36 -9.55 7.32
N GLY A 39 4.19 -8.52 7.25
CA GLY A 39 5.29 -8.33 8.19
C GLY A 39 4.83 -7.95 9.60
N ALA A 40 3.61 -7.43 9.74
CA ALA A 40 3.10 -6.93 11.02
C ALA A 40 1.93 -7.75 11.56
N ILE A 41 1.19 -8.44 10.70
CA ILE A 41 -0.09 -9.07 11.03
C ILE A 41 -0.15 -10.48 10.46
N ASP A 42 -0.70 -11.40 11.24
CA ASP A 42 -1.04 -12.73 10.76
C ASP A 42 -2.36 -12.63 9.96
N VAL A 43 -2.21 -12.40 8.67
CA VAL A 43 -3.35 -12.19 7.77
C VAL A 43 -4.25 -13.42 7.71
N ASP A 44 -3.66 -14.62 7.76
CA ASP A 44 -4.44 -15.86 7.71
C ASP A 44 -5.30 -16.01 8.95
N ALA A 45 -4.77 -15.65 10.13
CA ALA A 45 -5.55 -15.66 11.37
C ALA A 45 -6.70 -14.64 11.31
N TRP A 46 -6.44 -13.45 10.78
CA TRP A 46 -7.49 -12.45 10.61
C TRP A 46 -8.58 -12.93 9.66
N HIS A 47 -8.17 -13.57 8.56
CA HIS A 47 -9.12 -14.14 7.61
C HIS A 47 -10.03 -15.19 8.28
N ARG A 48 -9.45 -16.06 9.10
CA ARG A 48 -10.24 -17.07 9.85
C ARG A 48 -11.24 -16.42 10.80
N ARG A 49 -10.88 -15.25 11.36
CA ARG A 49 -11.78 -14.49 12.25
C ARG A 49 -12.83 -13.71 11.48
N GLY A 50 -12.76 -13.68 10.16
CA GLY A 50 -13.66 -12.91 9.32
C GLY A 50 -13.28 -11.44 9.20
N TRP A 51 -12.06 -11.09 9.51
CA TRP A 51 -11.53 -9.71 9.41
C TRP A 51 -10.82 -9.55 8.08
N LEU A 52 -11.39 -8.74 7.19
CA LEU A 52 -10.91 -8.59 5.83
C LEU A 52 -10.39 -7.17 5.58
N PHE A 53 -9.22 -7.06 4.96
CA PHE A 53 -8.73 -5.76 4.49
C PHE A 53 -9.44 -5.39 3.20
N VAL A 54 -10.08 -4.23 3.18
CA VAL A 54 -10.78 -3.74 2.00
C VAL A 54 -10.37 -2.30 1.74
N VAL A 55 -9.85 -2.04 0.55
CA VAL A 55 -9.52 -0.68 0.12
C VAL A 55 -10.82 0.05 -0.20
N ALA A 56 -11.01 1.20 0.41
CA ALA A 56 -12.19 2.04 0.22
C ALA A 56 -11.92 3.23 -0.71
N HIS A 57 -10.68 3.72 -0.71
CA HIS A 57 -10.33 4.90 -1.50
C HIS A 57 -8.82 4.93 -1.76
N ILE A 58 -8.43 5.31 -2.97
CA ILE A 58 -7.04 5.52 -3.32
C ILE A 58 -6.90 6.91 -3.92
N ASP A 59 -6.02 7.71 -3.34
CA ASP A 59 -5.60 8.99 -3.88
C ASP A 59 -4.16 8.82 -4.34
N ILE A 60 -3.92 8.95 -5.64
CA ILE A 60 -2.60 8.77 -6.22
C ILE A 60 -2.22 9.96 -7.09
N ALA A 61 -0.99 10.42 -6.95
CA ALA A 61 -0.42 11.46 -7.79
C ALA A 61 0.80 10.90 -8.53
N TYR A 62 0.82 11.08 -9.82
CA TYR A 62 1.93 10.65 -10.69
C TYR A 62 2.86 11.83 -10.89
N ARG A 63 4.13 11.70 -10.46
CA ARG A 63 5.10 12.79 -10.46
C ARG A 63 6.09 12.71 -11.60
N ALA A 64 6.46 11.51 -12.01
CA ALA A 64 7.42 11.27 -13.08
C ALA A 64 7.12 9.95 -13.75
N ALA A 65 7.52 9.81 -15.00
CA ALA A 65 7.36 8.58 -15.74
C ALA A 65 8.45 7.59 -15.36
N ALA A 66 8.11 6.32 -15.27
CA ALA A 66 9.05 5.22 -15.20
C ALA A 66 9.03 4.46 -16.51
N THR A 67 10.17 3.92 -16.91
CA THR A 67 10.36 3.29 -18.22
C THR A 67 10.92 1.89 -18.08
N LEU A 68 10.95 1.16 -19.19
CA LEU A 68 11.47 -0.20 -19.26
C LEU A 68 12.86 -0.30 -18.63
N GLY A 69 13.04 -1.26 -17.77
CA GLY A 69 14.30 -1.52 -17.09
C GLY A 69 14.53 -0.74 -15.81
N ASP A 70 13.70 0.25 -15.53
CA ASP A 70 13.82 1.00 -14.27
C ASP A 70 13.57 0.09 -13.08
N ARG A 71 14.31 0.36 -12.00
CA ARG A 71 14.08 -0.28 -10.71
C ARG A 71 13.37 0.69 -9.80
N LEU A 72 12.23 0.28 -9.30
CA LEU A 72 11.38 1.12 -8.44
C LEU A 72 11.33 0.52 -7.04
N ARG A 73 11.32 1.40 -6.03
CA ARG A 73 11.11 1.00 -4.65
C ARG A 73 9.80 1.63 -4.18
N VAL A 74 8.96 0.82 -3.57
CA VAL A 74 7.73 1.31 -2.97
C VAL A 74 7.88 1.28 -1.46
N HIS A 75 7.85 2.44 -0.85
CA HIS A 75 7.83 2.59 0.60
C HIS A 75 6.39 2.64 1.08
N THR A 76 6.11 1.90 2.15
CA THR A 76 4.77 1.80 2.72
C THR A 76 4.84 2.07 4.21
N TRP A 77 3.98 2.97 4.72
CA TRP A 77 3.93 3.24 6.15
C TRP A 77 2.50 3.53 6.61
N GLN A 78 2.25 3.26 7.90
CA GLN A 78 0.94 3.49 8.50
C GLN A 78 0.68 4.98 8.61
N GLY A 79 -0.50 5.40 8.18
CA GLY A 79 -1.00 6.75 8.33
C GLY A 79 -2.01 6.87 9.47
N GLU A 80 -2.90 7.82 9.35
CA GLU A 80 -3.85 8.19 10.40
C GLU A 80 -4.94 7.13 10.59
N PHE A 81 -5.41 7.00 11.84
CA PHE A 81 -6.55 6.16 12.16
C PHE A 81 -7.81 7.02 12.29
N GLY A 82 -8.89 6.60 11.64
CA GLY A 82 -10.22 7.13 11.88
C GLY A 82 -11.01 6.20 12.81
N ARG A 83 -12.31 6.40 12.90
CA ARG A 83 -13.16 5.57 13.76
C ARG A 83 -13.36 4.16 13.18
N ARG A 84 -13.53 4.05 11.86
CA ARG A 84 -13.80 2.78 11.16
C ARG A 84 -12.96 2.63 9.91
N SER A 85 -11.94 3.46 9.77
CA SER A 85 -11.01 3.40 8.65
C SER A 85 -9.63 3.76 9.11
N ALA A 86 -8.64 3.45 8.30
CA ALA A 86 -7.25 3.85 8.51
C ALA A 86 -6.62 4.14 7.17
N LYS A 87 -5.49 4.83 7.20
CA LYS A 87 -4.76 5.16 5.97
C LYS A 87 -3.40 4.52 5.98
N VAL A 88 -2.95 4.16 4.78
CA VAL A 88 -1.58 3.76 4.50
C VAL A 88 -1.06 4.74 3.46
N HIS A 89 0.15 5.23 3.68
CA HIS A 89 0.84 6.07 2.71
C HIS A 89 1.85 5.23 1.96
N GLN A 90 1.99 5.50 0.67
CA GLN A 90 2.95 4.79 -0.17
C GLN A 90 3.63 5.77 -1.11
N ARG A 91 4.90 5.51 -1.38
CA ARG A 91 5.71 6.34 -2.27
C ARG A 91 6.52 5.44 -3.18
N VAL A 92 6.45 5.72 -4.48
CA VAL A 92 7.22 5.02 -5.50
C VAL A 92 8.43 5.87 -5.83
N ILE A 93 9.63 5.32 -5.63
CA ILE A 93 10.90 5.99 -5.79
C ILE A 93 11.72 5.28 -6.86
N GLY A 94 12.27 6.05 -7.80
CA GLY A 94 13.18 5.57 -8.82
C GLY A 94 14.63 5.86 -8.49
N ALA A 95 15.50 5.71 -9.49
CA ALA A 95 16.93 5.96 -9.34
C ALA A 95 17.19 7.40 -8.88
N GLY A 96 18.19 7.58 -8.01
CA GLY A 96 18.57 8.90 -7.49
C GLY A 96 17.49 9.51 -6.59
N ASP A 97 16.70 8.66 -5.93
CA ASP A 97 15.59 9.06 -5.06
C ASP A 97 14.53 9.92 -5.78
N ARG A 98 14.40 9.72 -7.09
CA ARG A 98 13.40 10.43 -7.89
C ARG A 98 12.01 9.95 -7.49
N ARG A 99 11.14 10.89 -7.15
CA ARG A 99 9.75 10.59 -6.80
C ARG A 99 8.96 10.33 -8.08
N VAL A 100 8.43 9.12 -8.19
CA VAL A 100 7.67 8.68 -9.35
C VAL A 100 6.18 8.81 -9.10
N ALA A 101 5.72 8.37 -7.93
CA ALA A 101 4.31 8.47 -7.56
C ALA A 101 4.17 8.51 -6.05
N GLU A 102 3.06 9.06 -5.58
CA GLU A 102 2.72 9.12 -4.16
C GLU A 102 1.25 8.78 -4.02
N ALA A 103 0.91 8.00 -3.01
CA ALA A 103 -0.45 7.57 -2.80
C ALA A 103 -0.84 7.54 -1.33
N THR A 104 -2.12 7.79 -1.08
CA THR A 104 -2.75 7.56 0.20
C THR A 104 -3.90 6.61 -0.01
N ILE A 105 -3.88 5.50 0.70
CA ILE A 105 -4.88 4.45 0.59
C ILE A 105 -5.70 4.42 1.87
N THR A 106 -6.99 4.64 1.75
CA THR A 106 -7.94 4.49 2.85
C THR A 106 -8.49 3.07 2.80
N TYR A 107 -8.40 2.37 3.93
CA TYR A 107 -8.89 1.01 4.02
C TYR A 107 -9.75 0.83 5.26
N VAL A 108 -10.55 -0.21 5.24
CA VAL A 108 -11.37 -0.64 6.36
C VAL A 108 -11.06 -2.10 6.66
N ILE A 109 -11.35 -2.52 7.88
CA ILE A 109 -11.38 -3.93 8.22
C ILE A 109 -12.86 -4.31 8.23
N LEU A 110 -13.23 -5.08 7.21
CA LEU A 110 -14.62 -5.49 7.01
C LEU A 110 -14.87 -6.79 7.75
N ASP A 111 -16.01 -6.85 8.46
CA ASP A 111 -16.46 -8.12 9.00
C ASP A 111 -17.14 -8.92 7.89
N ARG A 112 -16.64 -10.14 7.64
CA ARG A 112 -17.13 -10.97 6.54
C ARG A 112 -18.62 -11.28 6.63
N ASP A 113 -19.10 -11.53 7.84
CA ASP A 113 -20.49 -11.96 8.02
C ASP A 113 -21.47 -10.80 7.92
N SER A 114 -21.20 -9.70 8.60
CA SER A 114 -22.10 -8.53 8.59
C SER A 114 -21.89 -7.64 7.36
N GLN A 115 -20.75 -7.76 6.68
CA GLN A 115 -20.35 -6.90 5.57
C GLN A 115 -20.23 -5.43 5.98
N ARG A 116 -19.88 -5.17 7.24
CA ARG A 116 -19.74 -3.82 7.79
C ARG A 116 -18.32 -3.58 8.28
N PRO A 117 -17.82 -2.33 8.16
CA PRO A 117 -16.52 -1.99 8.73
C PRO A 117 -16.51 -2.13 10.24
N LEU A 118 -15.45 -2.70 10.76
CA LEU A 118 -15.21 -2.82 12.18
C LEU A 118 -14.60 -1.55 12.74
N PRO A 119 -14.85 -1.23 14.02
CA PRO A 119 -14.19 -0.08 14.64
C PRO A 119 -12.67 -0.24 14.65
N MET A 120 -11.96 0.85 14.39
CA MET A 120 -10.50 0.91 14.44
C MET A 120 -10.02 1.15 15.87
N ASP A 121 -10.26 0.17 16.74
CA ASP A 121 -9.87 0.24 18.15
C ASP A 121 -9.37 -1.13 18.62
N GLY A 122 -9.00 -1.22 19.89
CA GLY A 122 -8.58 -2.45 20.55
C GLY A 122 -7.50 -3.20 19.77
N GLU A 123 -7.68 -4.51 19.66
CA GLU A 123 -6.70 -5.40 19.02
C GLU A 123 -6.42 -5.04 17.57
N ILE A 124 -7.45 -4.62 16.83
CA ILE A 124 -7.29 -4.24 15.42
C ILE A 124 -6.32 -3.07 15.31
N ARG A 125 -6.58 -2.00 16.06
CA ARG A 125 -5.73 -0.83 16.03
C ARG A 125 -4.32 -1.12 16.52
N GLU A 126 -4.18 -1.87 17.59
CA GLU A 126 -2.87 -2.25 18.14
C GLU A 126 -2.06 -3.05 17.11
N SER A 127 -2.69 -3.98 16.41
CA SER A 127 -2.03 -4.78 15.39
C SER A 127 -1.59 -3.91 14.20
N LEU A 128 -2.46 -3.02 13.75
CA LEU A 128 -2.16 -2.12 12.63
C LEU A 128 -1.07 -1.11 13.00
N ALA A 129 -1.01 -0.70 14.25
CA ALA A 129 0.06 0.19 14.73
C ALA A 129 1.44 -0.46 14.64
N GLY A 130 1.53 -1.78 14.45
CA GLY A 130 2.77 -2.49 14.20
C GLY A 130 3.30 -2.36 12.78
N LEU A 131 2.53 -1.78 11.86
CA LEU A 131 3.04 -1.48 10.52
C LEU A 131 4.17 -0.44 10.60
N PRO A 132 5.06 -0.41 9.60
CA PRO A 132 6.16 0.55 9.61
C PRO A 132 5.67 1.99 9.79
N GLY A 133 6.45 2.78 10.52
CA GLY A 133 6.20 4.20 10.63
C GLY A 133 6.74 4.97 9.43
N PRO A 134 6.52 6.30 9.41
CA PRO A 134 6.99 7.12 8.32
C PRO A 134 8.52 7.13 8.25
N GLU A 135 9.03 7.36 7.05
CA GLU A 135 10.44 7.55 6.84
C GLU A 135 10.82 8.93 7.36
N ASP A 136 11.92 8.98 8.12
CA ASP A 136 12.50 10.27 8.51
C ASP A 136 13.17 10.85 7.28
N SER A 137 12.53 11.80 6.69
CA SER A 137 13.05 12.45 5.50
C SER A 137 14.03 13.56 5.83
#